data_3a0dd5b89d68a31f33e29ad207a937b4
#
_entry.id   3a0dd5b89d68a31f33e29ad207a937b4
#
_cell.length_a   1.000
_cell.length_b   1.000
_cell.length_c   1.000
_cell.angle_alpha   90.00
_cell.angle_beta   90.00
_cell.angle_gamma   90.00
#
_symmetry.space_group_name_H-M   'P 1'
#
loop_
_entity.id
_entity.type
_entity.pdbx_description
1 polymer ?
#
loop_
_entity_poly.entity_id
_entity_poly.type
_entity_poly.pdbx_seq_one_letter_code
_entity_poly.pdbx_strand_id
1 'polypeptide(L)'
;MMELPAGLHTLMIRRGSILHSEMFENIDHGKFFVIIGVSEESVAGFFFINSRIHPAIMRRPDQLEMQYELTPADYTFLNHTSYLCATVIQEIPIARLSATFADRTTTCVGQLRES
;
A
#
# COMPACT_ATOMS: atom_id res chain seq x y z
N MET A 1 22.38 -14.24 8.14
CA MET A 1 21.21 -14.21 7.26
C MET A 1 21.54 -13.43 6.02
N MET A 2 21.22 -13.98 4.89
CA MET A 2 21.54 -13.36 3.62
C MET A 2 20.53 -12.25 3.31
N GLU A 3 21.02 -11.06 3.05
CA GLU A 3 20.14 -9.98 2.61
C GLU A 3 19.66 -10.24 1.18
N LEU A 4 18.43 -9.89 0.89
CA LEU A 4 17.91 -9.95 -0.47
C LEU A 4 18.63 -8.91 -1.33
N PRO A 5 19.08 -9.28 -2.53
CA PRO A 5 19.62 -8.28 -3.45
C PRO A 5 18.61 -7.16 -3.72
N ALA A 6 19.10 -5.95 -3.93
CA ALA A 6 18.24 -4.79 -4.22
C ALA A 6 17.28 -5.04 -5.38
N GLY A 7 17.71 -5.83 -6.39
CA GLY A 7 16.87 -6.21 -7.52
C GLY A 7 15.65 -7.04 -7.14
N LEU A 8 15.73 -7.86 -6.08
CA LEU A 8 14.57 -8.63 -5.59
C LEU A 8 13.57 -7.73 -4.89
N HIS A 9 14.03 -6.72 -4.15
CA HIS A 9 13.13 -5.73 -3.56
C HIS A 9 12.36 -4.98 -4.65
N THR A 10 13.03 -4.63 -5.74
CA THR A 10 12.41 -3.96 -6.88
C THR A 10 11.31 -4.81 -7.52
N LEU A 11 11.44 -6.14 -7.53
CA LEU A 11 10.40 -7.04 -8.02
C LEU A 11 9.11 -6.97 -7.19
N MET A 12 9.23 -6.62 -5.90
CA MET A 12 8.07 -6.45 -5.01
C MET A 12 7.50 -5.04 -5.06
N ILE A 13 8.26 -4.06 -5.56
CA ILE A 13 7.83 -2.67 -5.71
C ILE A 13 7.36 -2.50 -7.16
N ARG A 14 6.16 -2.99 -7.43
CA ARG A 14 5.56 -2.92 -8.76
C ARG A 14 4.08 -2.60 -8.66
N ARG A 15 3.52 -2.10 -9.76
CA ARG A 15 2.09 -1.79 -9.84
C ARG A 15 1.24 -2.97 -9.39
N GLY A 16 0.33 -2.70 -8.47
CA GLY A 16 -0.58 -3.70 -7.93
C GLY A 16 -0.07 -4.44 -6.71
N SER A 17 1.21 -4.31 -6.35
CA SER A 17 1.72 -4.92 -5.12
C SER A 17 1.06 -4.30 -3.90
N ILE A 18 0.56 -5.15 -3.00
CA ILE A 18 0.01 -4.73 -1.72
C ILE A 18 1.06 -4.96 -0.66
N LEU A 19 1.44 -3.89 0.03
CA LEU A 19 2.49 -3.89 1.02
C LEU A 19 1.92 -3.55 2.39
N HIS A 20 2.57 -4.06 3.43
CA HIS A 20 2.31 -3.68 4.81
C HIS A 20 3.60 -3.10 5.39
N SER A 21 3.52 -1.94 6.03
CA SER A 21 4.70 -1.30 6.61
C SER A 21 4.40 -0.61 7.93
N GLU A 22 5.37 -0.65 8.83
CA GLU A 22 5.37 0.07 10.09
C GLU A 22 6.20 1.36 10.02
N MET A 23 6.66 1.75 8.82
CA MET A 23 7.51 2.93 8.64
C MET A 23 6.80 4.28 8.79
N PHE A 24 5.47 4.30 8.76
CA PHE A 24 4.71 5.55 8.79
C PHE A 24 4.61 6.11 10.20
N GLU A 25 5.00 7.37 10.37
CA GLU A 25 4.91 8.07 11.65
C GLU A 25 3.45 8.21 12.10
N ASN A 26 3.24 8.20 13.42
CA ASN A 26 1.92 8.36 14.05
C ASN A 26 0.92 7.24 13.72
N ILE A 27 1.39 6.10 13.25
CA ILE A 27 0.56 4.92 12.98
C ILE A 27 1.09 3.76 13.81
N ASP A 28 0.34 3.36 14.85
CA ASP A 28 0.80 2.37 15.84
C ASP A 28 0.81 0.93 15.34
N HIS A 29 0.00 0.62 14.31
CA HIS A 29 -0.25 -0.76 13.90
C HIS A 29 0.26 -1.09 12.51
N GLY A 30 1.06 -0.23 11.93
CA GLY A 30 1.43 -0.37 10.54
C GLY A 30 0.27 -0.02 9.60
N LYS A 31 0.54 -0.03 8.32
CA LYS A 31 -0.41 0.39 7.31
C LYS A 31 -0.27 -0.44 6.06
N PHE A 32 -1.41 -0.83 5.49
CA PHE A 32 -1.45 -1.45 4.16
C PHE A 32 -1.52 -0.36 3.10
N PHE A 33 -0.84 -0.59 1.99
CA PHE A 33 -0.89 0.33 0.84
C PHE A 33 -0.63 -0.43 -0.46
N VAL A 34 -1.08 0.14 -1.57
CA VAL A 34 -0.97 -0.47 -2.90
C VAL A 34 -0.09 0.41 -3.78
N ILE A 35 0.93 -0.18 -4.37
CA ILE A 35 1.77 0.50 -5.35
C ILE A 35 0.95 0.68 -6.64
N ILE A 36 0.84 1.91 -7.12
CA ILE A 36 0.09 2.23 -8.34
C ILE A 36 1.00 2.52 -9.53
N GLY A 37 2.27 2.78 -9.27
CA GLY A 37 3.25 2.99 -10.32
C GLY A 37 4.60 3.38 -9.78
N VAL A 38 5.59 3.35 -10.67
CA VAL A 38 6.96 3.73 -10.36
C VAL A 38 7.40 4.73 -11.45
N SER A 39 7.89 5.90 -11.01
CA SER A 39 8.38 6.91 -11.95
C SER A 39 9.84 6.65 -12.34
N GLU A 40 10.25 7.26 -13.46
CA GLU A 40 11.65 7.23 -13.91
C GLU A 40 12.62 7.88 -12.91
N GLU A 41 12.09 8.73 -12.03
CA GLU A 41 12.87 9.38 -10.97
C GLU A 41 13.08 8.49 -9.75
N SER A 42 12.74 7.22 -9.85
CA SER A 42 12.86 6.23 -8.78
C SER A 42 11.98 6.54 -7.56
N VAL A 43 10.78 7.01 -7.83
CA VAL A 43 9.73 7.26 -6.84
C VAL A 43 8.57 6.31 -7.07
N ALA A 44 8.08 5.66 -6.01
CA ALA A 44 6.88 4.86 -6.06
C ALA A 44 5.68 5.69 -5.62
N GLY A 45 4.61 5.65 -6.40
CA GLY A 45 3.31 6.21 -6.03
C GLY A 45 2.42 5.13 -5.44
N PHE A 46 1.63 5.47 -4.44
CA PHE A 46 0.79 4.49 -3.77
C PHE A 46 -0.48 5.11 -3.18
N PHE A 47 -1.47 4.23 -2.91
CA PHE A 47 -2.68 4.57 -2.16
C PHE A 47 -2.73 3.77 -0.87
N PHE A 48 -3.19 4.39 0.21
CA PHE A 48 -3.44 3.69 1.47
C PHE A 48 -4.70 2.83 1.41
N ILE A 49 -4.68 1.75 2.20
CA ILE A 49 -5.86 0.93 2.49
C ILE A 49 -6.27 1.24 3.94
N ASN A 50 -7.51 1.68 4.13
CA ASN A 50 -8.04 2.06 5.43
C ASN A 50 -9.09 1.06 5.90
N SER A 51 -9.18 0.85 7.22
CA SER A 51 -10.15 -0.08 7.81
C SER A 51 -11.60 0.44 7.72
N ARG A 52 -11.76 1.72 7.49
CA ARG A 52 -13.08 2.36 7.34
C ARG A 52 -12.95 3.63 6.52
N ILE A 53 -14.07 4.06 5.95
CA ILE A 53 -14.13 5.34 5.22
C ILE A 53 -14.28 6.46 6.25
N HIS A 54 -13.42 7.47 6.16
CA HIS A 54 -13.48 8.62 7.04
C HIS A 54 -14.85 9.35 6.89
N PRO A 55 -15.49 9.80 7.99
CA PRO A 55 -16.80 10.48 7.89
C PRO A 55 -16.83 11.68 6.95
N ALA A 56 -15.74 12.45 6.86
CA ALA A 56 -15.67 13.57 5.95
C ALA A 56 -15.76 13.15 4.47
N ILE A 57 -15.23 11.97 4.13
CA ILE A 57 -15.29 11.41 2.78
C ILE A 57 -16.71 10.93 2.46
N MET A 58 -17.41 10.37 3.44
CA MET A 58 -18.80 9.90 3.27
C MET A 58 -19.77 11.01 2.88
N ARG A 59 -19.42 12.26 3.16
CA ARG A 59 -20.24 13.44 2.82
C ARG A 59 -19.90 14.01 1.45
N ARG A 60 -18.93 13.44 0.75
CA ARG A 60 -18.45 13.93 -0.55
C ARG A 60 -18.60 12.82 -1.58
N PRO A 61 -19.68 12.82 -2.39
CA PRO A 61 -19.95 11.73 -3.33
C PRO A 61 -18.80 11.45 -4.32
N ASP A 62 -18.11 12.50 -4.78
CA ASP A 62 -16.98 12.36 -5.69
C ASP A 62 -15.80 11.61 -5.04
N GLN A 63 -15.53 11.88 -3.78
CA GLN A 63 -14.47 11.18 -3.04
C GLN A 63 -14.91 9.79 -2.59
N LEU A 64 -16.18 9.62 -2.26
CA LEU A 64 -16.72 8.31 -1.87
C LEU A 64 -16.61 7.30 -3.02
N GLU A 65 -16.82 7.72 -4.26
CA GLU A 65 -16.67 6.89 -5.43
C GLU A 65 -15.23 6.39 -5.63
N MET A 66 -14.27 7.06 -5.03
CA MET A 66 -12.85 6.68 -5.10
C MET A 66 -12.40 5.79 -3.94
N GLN A 67 -13.34 5.26 -3.17
CA GLN A 67 -13.10 4.28 -2.11
C GLN A 67 -13.49 2.90 -2.63
N TYR A 68 -12.52 2.00 -2.77
CA TYR A 68 -12.74 0.67 -3.34
C TYR A 68 -12.74 -0.38 -2.23
N GLU A 69 -13.84 -1.09 -2.08
CA GLU A 69 -13.99 -2.12 -1.06
C GLU A 69 -13.10 -3.32 -1.34
N LEU A 70 -12.37 -3.75 -0.32
CA LEU A 70 -11.54 -4.96 -0.33
C LEU A 70 -12.02 -5.88 0.78
N THR A 71 -12.35 -7.12 0.43
CA THR A 71 -12.91 -8.07 1.40
C THR A 71 -11.90 -9.13 1.81
N PRO A 72 -12.03 -9.70 3.03
CA PRO A 72 -11.17 -10.82 3.46
C PRO A 72 -11.32 -12.06 2.59
N ALA A 73 -12.46 -12.24 1.93
CA ALA A 73 -12.67 -13.35 1.01
C ALA A 73 -11.74 -13.30 -0.19
N ASP A 74 -11.46 -12.10 -0.69
CA ASP A 74 -10.57 -11.88 -1.83
C ASP A 74 -9.12 -11.62 -1.41
N TYR A 75 -8.91 -11.10 -0.20
CA TYR A 75 -7.59 -10.70 0.30
C TYR A 75 -7.39 -11.27 1.70
N THR A 76 -6.76 -12.42 1.77
CA THR A 76 -6.67 -13.22 3.00
C THR A 76 -5.85 -12.55 4.12
N PHE A 77 -5.03 -11.55 3.80
CA PHE A 77 -4.30 -10.79 4.81
C PHE A 77 -5.19 -9.83 5.61
N LEU A 78 -6.42 -9.56 5.13
CA LEU A 78 -7.35 -8.68 5.82
C LEU A 78 -8.16 -9.45 6.87
N ASN A 79 -8.36 -8.83 8.04
CA ASN A 79 -9.21 -9.38 9.11
C ASN A 79 -10.66 -8.92 9.00
N HIS A 80 -10.90 -7.85 8.25
CA HIS A 80 -12.22 -7.27 8.03
C HIS A 80 -12.22 -6.53 6.70
N THR A 81 -13.41 -6.18 6.21
CA THR A 81 -13.56 -5.36 5.01
C THR A 81 -12.80 -4.04 5.18
N SER A 82 -12.03 -3.68 4.18
CA SER A 82 -11.21 -2.47 4.17
C SER A 82 -11.42 -1.71 2.87
N TYR A 83 -10.85 -0.51 2.77
CA TYR A 83 -11.12 0.37 1.63
C TYR A 83 -9.84 0.96 1.07
N LEU A 84 -9.59 0.74 -0.22
CA LEU A 84 -8.52 1.40 -0.95
C LEU A 84 -8.92 2.85 -1.19
N CYS A 85 -8.14 3.79 -0.65
CA CYS A 85 -8.43 5.22 -0.76
C CYS A 85 -7.68 5.81 -1.96
N ALA A 86 -8.38 5.98 -3.07
CA ALA A 86 -7.78 6.48 -4.32
C ALA A 86 -7.94 7.99 -4.49
N THR A 87 -8.13 8.74 -3.40
CA THR A 87 -8.32 10.19 -3.46
C THR A 87 -7.01 10.98 -3.50
N VAL A 88 -5.95 10.45 -2.88
CA VAL A 88 -4.66 11.13 -2.80
C VAL A 88 -3.54 10.15 -3.11
N ILE A 89 -2.71 10.50 -4.08
CA ILE A 89 -1.51 9.74 -4.38
C ILE A 89 -0.42 10.13 -3.39
N GLN A 90 0.09 9.14 -2.67
CA GLN A 90 1.27 9.30 -1.82
C GLN A 90 2.50 8.92 -2.63
N GLU A 91 3.65 9.46 -2.28
CA GLU A 91 4.91 9.15 -2.96
C GLU A 91 6.00 8.80 -1.97
N ILE A 92 6.87 7.86 -2.35
CA ILE A 92 8.02 7.47 -1.56
C ILE A 92 9.20 7.13 -2.48
N PRO A 93 10.43 7.58 -2.17
CA PRO A 93 11.60 7.14 -2.92
C PRO A 93 11.77 5.62 -2.84
N ILE A 94 12.05 4.97 -3.97
CA ILE A 94 12.24 3.52 -4.01
C ILE A 94 13.39 3.09 -3.08
N ALA A 95 14.45 3.88 -3.02
CA ALA A 95 15.58 3.58 -2.14
C ALA A 95 15.16 3.51 -0.67
N ARG A 96 14.28 4.41 -0.22
CA ARG A 96 13.75 4.40 1.13
C ARG A 96 12.86 3.18 1.37
N LEU A 97 11.98 2.88 0.42
CA LEU A 97 11.08 1.73 0.52
C LEU A 97 11.89 0.41 0.52
N SER A 98 12.90 0.30 -0.34
CA SER A 98 13.79 -0.86 -0.36
C SER A 98 14.51 -1.07 0.96
N ALA A 99 14.95 0.01 1.61
CA ALA A 99 15.59 -0.06 2.91
C ALA A 99 14.64 -0.65 3.98
N THR A 100 13.35 -0.31 3.92
CA THR A 100 12.36 -0.86 4.86
C THR A 100 12.05 -2.32 4.61
N PHE A 101 12.20 -2.82 3.38
CA PHE A 101 12.17 -4.26 3.10
C PHE A 101 13.37 -4.97 3.72
N ALA A 102 14.55 -4.37 3.59
CA ALA A 102 15.79 -4.95 4.11
C ALA A 102 15.77 -5.07 5.64
N ASP A 103 15.22 -4.09 6.34
CA ASP A 103 15.12 -4.12 7.81
C ASP A 103 13.82 -4.80 8.31
N ARG A 104 13.00 -5.33 7.40
CA ARG A 104 11.75 -6.05 7.70
C ARG A 104 10.63 -5.18 8.26
N THR A 105 10.74 -3.88 8.13
CA THR A 105 9.65 -2.95 8.48
C THR A 105 8.50 -3.06 7.47
N THR A 106 8.82 -3.39 6.22
CA THR A 106 7.86 -3.55 5.14
C THR A 106 7.87 -4.98 4.59
N THR A 107 6.68 -5.53 4.34
CA THR A 107 6.51 -6.84 3.72
C THR A 107 5.48 -6.77 2.60
N CYS A 108 5.64 -7.63 1.58
CA CYS A 108 4.63 -7.77 0.53
C CYS A 108 3.61 -8.82 0.96
N VAL A 109 2.33 -8.46 0.99
CA VAL A 109 1.26 -9.34 1.47
C VAL A 109 0.35 -9.85 0.36
N GLY A 110 0.45 -9.32 -0.84
CA GLY A 110 -0.36 -9.78 -1.95
C GLY A 110 -0.29 -8.89 -3.18
N GLN A 111 -1.21 -9.14 -4.10
CA GLN A 111 -1.37 -8.39 -5.33
C GLN A 111 -2.81 -7.95 -5.47
N LEU A 112 -3.04 -6.73 -5.93
CA LEU A 112 -4.37 -6.25 -6.24
C LEU A 112 -4.91 -7.03 -7.45
N ARG A 113 -6.13 -7.55 -7.33
CA ARG A 113 -6.76 -8.29 -8.41
C ARG A 113 -7.23 -7.33 -9.50
N GLU A 114 -7.09 -7.73 -10.74
CA GLU A 114 -7.71 -7.04 -11.84
C GLU A 114 -9.21 -7.37 -11.84
N SER A 115 -10.02 -6.34 -11.96
CA SER A 115 -11.47 -6.50 -12.02
C SER A 115 -11.92 -6.83 -13.42
#